data_158baf391ac91727e0285de949f8eb5f
#
_entry.id   158baf391ac91727e0285de949f8eb5f
#
_cell.length_a   1.000
_cell.length_b   1.000
_cell.length_c   1.000
_cell.angle_alpha   90.00
_cell.angle_beta   90.00
_cell.angle_gamma   90.00
#
_symmetry.space_group_name_H-M   'P 1'
#
loop_
_entity.id
_entity.type
_entity.pdbx_description
1 polymer ?
#
loop_
_entity_poly.entity_id
_entity_poly.type
_entity_poly.pdbx_seq_one_letter_code
_entity_poly.pdbx_strand_id
1 'polypeptide(L)'
;MTHQIINLLTLLILGILYLYTFAMLQNKFFSKLTSPKNQAVLILYIAAIASASINLIHIADISSDALLFFLDQDNYIKGILYSVAFFSGMWLFSLAFFRTSFFIVGLLSPENEMDELIKNNKEIAWIHAIIVITISFVIAPAIVKIASSFIPYPTLPF
;
A
#
# COMPACT_ATOMS: atom_id res chain seq x y z
N MET A 1 16.25 -9.31 -23.02
CA MET A 1 16.50 -7.88 -22.74
C MET A 1 15.22 -7.03 -22.88
N THR A 2 14.48 -7.14 -23.98
CA THR A 2 13.24 -6.36 -24.21
C THR A 2 12.19 -6.56 -23.12
N HIS A 3 11.89 -7.82 -22.71
CA HIS A 3 10.91 -8.15 -21.67
C HIS A 3 11.28 -7.55 -20.31
N GLN A 4 12.56 -7.55 -19.95
CA GLN A 4 13.02 -6.95 -18.68
C GLN A 4 12.84 -5.43 -18.66
N ILE A 5 13.05 -4.77 -19.80
CA ILE A 5 12.84 -3.32 -19.93
C ILE A 5 11.34 -2.99 -19.82
N ILE A 6 10.50 -3.75 -20.50
CA ILE A 6 9.03 -3.58 -20.42
C ILE A 6 8.55 -3.78 -18.98
N ASN A 7 9.04 -4.84 -18.31
CA ASN A 7 8.72 -5.11 -16.91
C ASN A 7 9.09 -3.92 -16.01
N LEU A 8 10.35 -3.47 -16.10
CA LEU A 8 10.85 -2.35 -15.30
C LEU A 8 10.03 -1.07 -15.52
N LEU A 9 9.76 -0.71 -16.78
CA LEU A 9 8.98 0.49 -17.09
C LEU A 9 7.54 0.40 -16.58
N THR A 10 6.88 -0.76 -16.74
CA THR A 10 5.53 -0.99 -16.26
C THR A 10 5.45 -0.85 -14.74
N LEU A 11 6.35 -1.51 -14.01
CA LEU A 11 6.39 -1.43 -12.55
C LEU A 11 6.68 -0.03 -12.05
N LEU A 12 7.59 0.69 -12.70
CA LEU A 12 7.93 2.07 -12.35
C LEU A 12 6.72 3.00 -12.53
N ILE A 13 6.00 2.90 -13.65
CA ILE A 13 4.80 3.70 -13.90
C ILE A 13 3.72 3.38 -12.87
N LEU A 14 3.42 2.10 -12.65
CA LEU A 14 2.40 1.67 -11.68
C LEU A 14 2.78 2.07 -10.25
N GLY A 15 4.06 1.94 -9.88
CA GLY A 15 4.56 2.34 -8.57
C GLY A 15 4.43 3.84 -8.31
N ILE A 16 4.78 4.67 -9.29
CA ILE A 16 4.60 6.13 -9.21
C ILE A 16 3.11 6.49 -9.07
N LEU A 17 2.26 5.91 -9.91
CA LEU A 17 0.80 6.14 -9.84
C LEU A 17 0.23 5.71 -8.50
N TYR A 18 0.65 4.55 -7.98
CA TYR A 18 0.23 4.04 -6.69
C TYR A 18 0.56 5.03 -5.55
N LEU A 19 1.83 5.43 -5.42
CA LEU A 19 2.24 6.36 -4.36
C LEU A 19 1.64 7.75 -4.54
N TYR A 20 1.58 8.27 -5.75
CA TYR A 20 1.02 9.58 -6.03
C TYR A 20 -0.48 9.66 -5.67
N THR A 21 -1.28 8.70 -6.15
CA THR A 21 -2.72 8.67 -5.88
C THR A 21 -3.01 8.42 -4.40
N PHE A 22 -2.21 7.57 -3.73
CA PHE A 22 -2.31 7.32 -2.30
C PHE A 22 -1.99 8.59 -1.50
N ALA A 23 -0.86 9.24 -1.79
CA ALA A 23 -0.45 10.48 -1.12
C ALA A 23 -1.47 11.61 -1.33
N MET A 24 -2.00 11.76 -2.54
CA MET A 24 -3.03 12.74 -2.86
C MET A 24 -4.31 12.52 -2.04
N LEU A 25 -4.75 11.26 -1.91
CA LEU A 25 -5.93 10.92 -1.12
C LEU A 25 -5.70 11.18 0.37
N GLN A 26 -4.53 10.81 0.91
CA GLN A 26 -4.18 11.06 2.30
C GLN A 26 -4.08 12.58 2.57
N ASN A 27 -3.46 13.32 1.69
CA ASN A 27 -3.37 14.77 1.82
C ASN A 27 -4.77 15.42 1.86
N LYS A 28 -5.68 15.00 0.98
CA LYS A 28 -7.08 15.46 0.98
C LYS A 28 -7.82 15.09 2.26
N PHE A 29 -7.53 13.94 2.85
CA PHE A 29 -8.10 13.52 4.12
C PHE A 29 -7.58 14.40 5.27
N PHE A 30 -6.28 14.56 5.38
CA PHE A 30 -5.66 15.30 6.48
C PHE A 30 -5.88 16.83 6.38
N SER A 31 -5.93 17.39 5.18
CA SER A 31 -6.17 18.84 5.00
C SER A 31 -7.53 19.30 5.52
N LYS A 32 -8.50 18.37 5.63
CA LYS A 32 -9.82 18.66 6.21
C LYS A 32 -9.80 18.69 7.74
N LEU A 33 -8.77 18.14 8.37
CA LEU A 33 -8.74 17.89 9.80
C LEU A 33 -8.04 19.00 10.58
N THR A 34 -7.01 19.63 10.02
CA THR A 34 -6.18 20.55 10.81
C THR A 34 -5.41 21.61 10.00
N SER A 35 -4.82 22.55 10.76
CA SER A 35 -3.84 23.51 10.27
C SER A 35 -2.57 22.80 9.72
N PRO A 36 -1.92 23.35 8.66
CA PRO A 36 -0.69 22.79 8.09
C PRO A 36 0.52 22.69 9.05
N LYS A 37 0.42 23.26 10.26
CA LYS A 37 1.47 23.21 11.29
C LYS A 37 1.29 22.09 12.31
N ASN A 38 0.25 21.24 12.18
CA ASN A 38 -0.01 20.18 13.14
C ASN A 38 0.97 19.02 12.95
N GLN A 39 1.89 18.84 13.91
CA GLN A 39 2.93 17.81 13.85
C GLN A 39 2.36 16.39 14.02
N ALA A 40 1.28 16.22 14.78
CA ALA A 40 0.63 14.92 14.94
C ALA A 40 0.08 14.43 13.59
N VAL A 41 -0.56 15.31 12.82
CA VAL A 41 -1.03 15.00 11.47
C VAL A 41 0.12 14.71 10.52
N LEU A 42 1.24 15.42 10.63
CA LEU A 42 2.43 15.16 9.81
C LEU A 42 3.01 13.76 10.10
N ILE A 43 3.08 13.35 11.37
CA ILE A 43 3.53 12.00 11.77
C ILE A 43 2.65 10.94 11.10
N LEU A 44 1.34 11.08 11.16
CA LEU A 44 0.39 10.15 10.53
C LEU A 44 0.52 10.11 9.01
N TYR A 45 0.70 11.27 8.39
CA TYR A 45 0.91 11.34 6.93
C TYR A 45 2.18 10.59 6.52
N ILE A 46 3.29 10.80 7.23
CA ILE A 46 4.55 10.09 6.97
C ILE A 46 4.37 8.60 7.18
N ALA A 47 3.70 8.17 8.26
CA ALA A 47 3.44 6.76 8.53
C ALA A 47 2.55 6.11 7.47
N ALA A 48 1.54 6.81 6.97
CA ALA A 48 0.68 6.32 5.89
C ALA A 48 1.49 6.10 4.59
N ILE A 49 2.36 7.04 4.23
CA ILE A 49 3.24 6.90 3.05
C ILE A 49 4.26 5.78 3.25
N ALA A 50 4.87 5.66 4.43
CA ALA A 50 5.80 4.57 4.75
C ALA A 50 5.11 3.19 4.64
N SER A 51 3.91 3.05 5.21
CA SER A 51 3.08 1.85 5.09
C SER A 51 2.77 1.51 3.62
N ALA A 52 2.34 2.49 2.83
CA ALA A 52 2.09 2.30 1.41
C ALA A 52 3.34 1.90 0.63
N SER A 53 4.51 2.45 1.00
CA SER A 53 5.79 2.08 0.37
C SER A 53 6.21 0.64 0.69
N ILE A 54 5.97 0.17 1.92
CA ILE A 54 6.20 -1.23 2.30
C ILE A 54 5.32 -2.15 1.44
N ASN A 55 4.04 -1.83 1.34
CA ASN A 55 3.09 -2.59 0.53
C ASN A 55 3.47 -2.58 -0.96
N LEU A 56 3.98 -1.45 -1.45
CA LEU A 56 4.45 -1.31 -2.82
C LEU A 56 5.62 -2.25 -3.14
N ILE A 57 6.59 -2.38 -2.23
CA ILE A 57 7.72 -3.29 -2.42
C ILE A 57 7.22 -4.72 -2.62
N HIS A 58 6.35 -5.19 -1.74
CA HIS A 58 5.81 -6.54 -1.81
C HIS A 58 4.97 -6.82 -3.06
N ILE A 59 4.17 -5.84 -3.51
CA ILE A 59 3.33 -6.05 -4.69
C ILE A 59 4.11 -5.92 -5.99
N ALA A 60 5.22 -5.17 -6.00
CA ALA A 60 6.07 -5.05 -7.16
C ALA A 60 6.70 -6.40 -7.54
N ASP A 61 7.13 -7.19 -6.55
CA ASP A 61 7.72 -8.50 -6.79
C ASP A 61 6.74 -9.43 -7.51
N ILE A 62 5.53 -9.60 -6.97
CA ILE A 62 4.55 -10.50 -7.60
C ILE A 62 4.02 -9.96 -8.93
N SER A 63 3.92 -8.65 -9.07
CA SER A 63 3.54 -8.05 -10.35
C SER A 63 4.61 -8.25 -11.41
N SER A 64 5.89 -8.23 -11.00
CA SER A 64 7.02 -8.58 -11.87
C SER A 64 6.92 -10.02 -12.36
N ASP A 65 6.67 -10.96 -11.43
CA ASP A 65 6.55 -12.38 -11.76
C ASP A 65 5.38 -12.63 -12.73
N ALA A 66 4.22 -12.04 -12.46
CA ALA A 66 3.06 -12.15 -13.33
C ALA A 66 3.33 -11.57 -14.72
N LEU A 67 3.91 -10.36 -14.77
CA LEU A 67 4.19 -9.70 -16.04
C LEU A 67 5.19 -10.50 -16.87
N LEU A 68 6.30 -10.96 -16.30
CA LEU A 68 7.29 -11.77 -16.99
C LEU A 68 6.72 -13.09 -17.48
N PHE A 69 5.91 -13.79 -16.65
CA PHE A 69 5.23 -15.02 -17.05
C PHE A 69 4.38 -14.85 -18.31
N PHE A 70 3.59 -13.77 -18.42
CA PHE A 70 2.78 -13.52 -19.59
C PHE A 70 3.57 -12.94 -20.78
N LEU A 71 4.66 -12.18 -20.51
CA LEU A 71 5.56 -11.71 -21.56
C LEU A 71 6.24 -12.87 -22.29
N ASP A 72 6.65 -13.90 -21.55
CA ASP A 72 7.28 -15.10 -22.13
C ASP A 72 6.28 -15.94 -22.98
N GLN A 73 4.98 -15.71 -22.82
CA GLN A 73 3.90 -16.29 -23.62
C GLN A 73 3.39 -15.35 -24.74
N ASP A 74 4.10 -14.26 -25.02
CA ASP A 74 3.68 -13.21 -25.96
C ASP A 74 2.31 -12.58 -25.64
N ASN A 75 1.88 -12.64 -24.37
CA ASN A 75 0.57 -12.16 -23.91
C ASN A 75 0.71 -10.89 -23.04
N TYR A 76 1.23 -9.83 -23.62
CA TYR A 76 1.49 -8.55 -22.96
C TYR A 76 0.29 -7.96 -22.23
N ILE A 77 -0.89 -8.03 -22.86
CA ILE A 77 -2.12 -7.44 -22.30
C ILE A 77 -2.49 -8.11 -20.98
N LYS A 78 -2.43 -9.44 -20.92
CA LYS A 78 -2.71 -10.16 -19.68
C LYS A 78 -1.71 -9.81 -18.58
N GLY A 79 -0.42 -9.75 -18.89
CA GLY A 79 0.61 -9.36 -17.93
C GLY A 79 0.35 -7.99 -17.32
N ILE A 80 0.03 -7.00 -18.16
CA ILE A 80 -0.31 -5.64 -17.69
C ILE A 80 -1.60 -5.66 -16.84
N LEU A 81 -2.65 -6.39 -17.27
CA LEU A 81 -3.90 -6.47 -16.51
C LEU A 81 -3.71 -7.08 -15.13
N TYR A 82 -2.92 -8.15 -15.00
CA TYR A 82 -2.58 -8.75 -13.70
C TYR A 82 -1.82 -7.75 -12.82
N SER A 83 -0.81 -7.07 -13.38
CA SER A 83 -0.07 -6.06 -12.64
C SER A 83 -0.97 -4.93 -12.14
N VAL A 84 -1.82 -4.38 -13.00
CA VAL A 84 -2.79 -3.34 -12.61
C VAL A 84 -3.74 -3.84 -11.53
N ALA A 85 -4.25 -5.08 -11.63
CA ALA A 85 -5.13 -5.67 -10.63
C ALA A 85 -4.43 -5.81 -9.27
N PHE A 86 -3.19 -6.29 -9.24
CA PHE A 86 -2.41 -6.43 -8.01
C PHE A 86 -2.09 -5.09 -7.37
N PHE A 87 -1.64 -4.09 -8.15
CA PHE A 87 -1.40 -2.74 -7.63
C PHE A 87 -2.68 -2.09 -7.09
N SER A 88 -3.80 -2.23 -7.80
CA SER A 88 -5.10 -1.68 -7.36
C SER A 88 -5.60 -2.37 -6.10
N GLY A 89 -5.48 -3.70 -6.00
CA GLY A 89 -5.84 -4.46 -4.82
C GLY A 89 -5.01 -4.04 -3.60
N MET A 90 -3.68 -3.97 -3.75
CA MET A 90 -2.80 -3.55 -2.65
C MET A 90 -3.04 -2.08 -2.25
N TRP A 91 -3.40 -1.22 -3.19
CA TRP A 91 -3.78 0.16 -2.90
C TRP A 91 -5.00 0.24 -1.98
N LEU A 92 -6.03 -0.57 -2.26
CA LEU A 92 -7.21 -0.69 -1.40
C LEU A 92 -6.85 -1.24 -0.01
N PHE A 93 -5.99 -2.26 0.07
CA PHE A 93 -5.51 -2.79 1.35
C PHE A 93 -4.71 -1.74 2.14
N SER A 94 -3.88 -0.93 1.49
CA SER A 94 -3.15 0.15 2.16
C SER A 94 -4.09 1.18 2.79
N LEU A 95 -5.20 1.50 2.11
CA LEU A 95 -6.26 2.34 2.69
C LEU A 95 -6.94 1.66 3.88
N ALA A 96 -7.25 0.37 3.75
CA ALA A 96 -7.87 -0.40 4.82
C ALA A 96 -6.96 -0.48 6.05
N PHE A 97 -5.66 -0.75 5.88
CA PHE A 97 -4.69 -0.79 6.99
C PHE A 97 -4.62 0.54 7.74
N PHE A 98 -4.58 1.63 6.99
CA PHE A 98 -4.61 2.96 7.58
C PHE A 98 -5.90 3.20 8.38
N ARG A 99 -7.06 2.80 7.86
CA ARG A 99 -8.34 2.92 8.59
C ARG A 99 -8.41 2.00 9.81
N THR A 100 -7.87 0.79 9.70
CA THR A 100 -7.83 -0.17 10.80
C THR A 100 -6.99 0.34 11.97
N SER A 101 -5.93 1.11 11.73
CA SER A 101 -5.15 1.71 12.82
C SER A 101 -6.00 2.64 13.70
N PHE A 102 -6.90 3.44 13.11
CA PHE A 102 -7.84 4.27 13.86
C PHE A 102 -8.81 3.42 14.67
N PHE A 103 -9.33 2.34 14.10
CA PHE A 103 -10.22 1.44 14.83
C PHE A 103 -9.54 0.80 16.03
N ILE A 104 -8.29 0.34 15.87
CA ILE A 104 -7.52 -0.30 16.96
C ILE A 104 -7.23 0.70 18.08
N VAL A 105 -6.76 1.90 17.73
CA VAL A 105 -6.46 2.94 18.75
C VAL A 105 -7.75 3.35 19.46
N GLY A 106 -8.90 3.49 18.74
CA GLY A 106 -10.19 3.76 19.34
C GLY A 106 -10.68 2.71 20.34
N LEU A 107 -10.27 1.46 20.17
CA LEU A 107 -10.54 0.43 21.17
C LEU A 107 -9.64 0.55 22.41
N LEU A 108 -8.47 1.15 22.28
CA LEU A 108 -7.48 1.26 23.35
C LEU A 108 -7.56 2.59 24.11
N SER A 109 -8.10 3.64 23.48
CA SER A 109 -8.20 4.98 24.05
C SER A 109 -9.65 5.29 24.43
N PRO A 110 -9.92 5.79 25.66
CA PRO A 110 -11.23 6.27 26.05
C PRO A 110 -11.57 7.64 25.45
N GLU A 111 -10.61 8.33 24.86
CA GLU A 111 -10.76 9.67 24.31
C GLU A 111 -11.06 9.64 22.81
N ASN A 112 -11.70 10.68 22.30
CA ASN A 112 -11.91 10.84 20.86
C ASN A 112 -10.55 11.17 20.21
N GLU A 113 -9.95 10.17 19.56
CA GLU A 113 -8.64 10.26 18.93
C GLU A 113 -8.54 11.39 17.90
N MET A 114 -9.60 11.64 17.17
CA MET A 114 -9.64 12.69 16.18
C MET A 114 -9.48 14.07 16.84
N ASP A 115 -10.12 14.28 17.98
CA ASP A 115 -9.98 15.52 18.75
C ASP A 115 -8.57 15.67 19.31
N GLU A 116 -7.98 14.59 19.77
CA GLU A 116 -6.60 14.58 20.27
C GLU A 116 -5.58 14.88 19.15
N LEU A 117 -5.78 14.35 17.96
CA LEU A 117 -4.97 14.67 16.79
C LEU A 117 -5.10 16.12 16.37
N ILE A 118 -6.32 16.69 16.43
CA ILE A 118 -6.57 18.10 16.18
C ILE A 118 -5.85 18.99 17.21
N LYS A 119 -5.81 18.57 18.47
CA LYS A 119 -5.05 19.23 19.54
C LYS A 119 -3.53 19.06 19.43
N ASN A 120 -3.03 18.42 18.38
CA ASN A 120 -1.61 18.13 18.13
C ASN A 120 -0.99 17.15 19.15
N ASN A 121 -1.75 16.18 19.63
CA ASN A 121 -1.25 15.12 20.48
C ASN A 121 -0.37 14.15 19.69
N LYS A 122 0.94 14.30 19.84
CA LYS A 122 1.95 13.51 19.11
C LYS A 122 2.03 12.07 19.59
N GLU A 123 1.73 11.81 20.86
CA GLU A 123 1.81 10.46 21.44
C GLU A 123 0.78 9.54 20.76
N ILE A 124 -0.45 10.01 20.63
CA ILE A 124 -1.50 9.29 19.90
C ILE A 124 -1.12 9.11 18.43
N ALA A 125 -0.55 10.13 17.80
CA ALA A 125 -0.09 10.03 16.42
C ALA A 125 1.01 8.97 16.25
N TRP A 126 1.96 8.85 17.19
CA TRP A 126 2.99 7.81 17.16
C TRP A 126 2.42 6.41 17.37
N ILE A 127 1.43 6.24 18.25
CA ILE A 127 0.76 4.96 18.44
C ILE A 127 0.10 4.50 17.12
N HIS A 128 -0.64 5.38 16.46
CA HIS A 128 -1.21 5.10 15.14
C HIS A 128 -0.13 4.75 14.11
N ALA A 129 0.96 5.54 14.07
CA ALA A 129 2.06 5.34 13.14
C ALA A 129 2.68 3.94 13.29
N ILE A 130 2.95 3.52 14.52
CA ILE A 130 3.50 2.20 14.83
C ILE A 130 2.52 1.10 14.39
N ILE A 131 1.24 1.23 14.71
CA ILE A 131 0.22 0.23 14.37
C ILE A 131 0.10 0.07 12.86
N VAL A 132 -0.04 1.15 12.09
CA VAL A 132 -0.22 1.05 10.63
C VAL A 132 1.01 0.46 9.94
N ILE A 133 2.20 0.83 10.38
CA ILE A 133 3.46 0.28 9.85
C ILE A 133 3.57 -1.20 10.19
N THR A 134 3.28 -1.59 11.44
CA THR A 134 3.31 -2.99 11.89
C THR A 134 2.32 -3.85 11.10
N ILE A 135 1.08 -3.39 10.92
CA ILE A 135 0.07 -4.09 10.13
C ILE A 135 0.59 -4.33 8.70
N SER A 136 1.20 -3.32 8.08
CA SER A 136 1.74 -3.45 6.72
C SER A 136 2.86 -4.49 6.65
N PHE A 137 3.80 -4.48 7.59
CA PHE A 137 4.87 -5.47 7.63
C PHE A 137 4.38 -6.91 7.81
N VAL A 138 3.34 -7.10 8.63
CA VAL A 138 2.86 -8.45 8.98
C VAL A 138 1.90 -8.98 7.92
N ILE A 139 1.01 -8.15 7.41
CA ILE A 139 -0.09 -8.61 6.54
C ILE A 139 0.26 -8.55 5.06
N ALA A 140 1.07 -7.58 4.61
CA ALA A 140 1.40 -7.46 3.19
C ALA A 140 2.01 -8.74 2.58
N PRO A 141 2.95 -9.45 3.23
CA PRO A 141 3.47 -10.71 2.71
C PRO A 141 2.40 -11.81 2.55
N ALA A 142 1.43 -11.86 3.48
CA ALA A 142 0.33 -12.81 3.40
C ALA A 142 -0.61 -12.52 2.22
N ILE A 143 -0.92 -11.25 1.97
CA ILE A 143 -1.72 -10.82 0.81
C ILE A 143 -1.01 -11.19 -0.49
N VAL A 144 0.30 -10.93 -0.57
CA VAL A 144 1.11 -11.27 -1.74
C VAL A 144 1.10 -12.78 -1.99
N LYS A 145 1.20 -13.60 -0.94
CA LYS A 145 1.11 -15.05 -1.07
C LYS A 145 -0.26 -15.52 -1.60
N ILE A 146 -1.34 -14.86 -1.18
CA ILE A 146 -2.67 -15.11 -1.74
C ILE A 146 -2.73 -14.65 -3.20
N ALA A 147 -2.23 -13.45 -3.50
CA ALA A 147 -2.21 -12.92 -4.86
C ALA A 147 -1.40 -13.80 -5.82
N SER A 148 -0.29 -14.39 -5.37
CA SER A 148 0.53 -15.31 -6.18
C SER A 148 -0.24 -16.55 -6.63
N SER A 149 -1.23 -16.99 -5.86
CA SER A 149 -2.05 -18.16 -6.24
C SER A 149 -2.97 -17.90 -7.45
N PHE A 150 -3.17 -16.65 -7.83
CA PHE A 150 -3.92 -16.28 -9.03
C PHE A 150 -3.09 -16.26 -10.32
N ILE A 151 -1.76 -16.38 -10.21
CA ILE A 151 -0.90 -16.50 -11.39
C ILE A 151 -0.95 -17.95 -11.87
N PRO A 152 -1.35 -18.21 -13.13
CA PRO A 152 -1.48 -19.58 -13.65
C PRO A 152 -0.10 -20.16 -14.02
N TYR A 153 0.74 -20.37 -13.02
CA TYR A 153 2.02 -21.06 -13.25
C TYR A 153 1.78 -22.45 -13.86
N PRO A 154 2.60 -22.88 -14.82
CA PRO A 154 2.49 -24.22 -15.33
C PRO A 154 2.70 -25.20 -14.17
N THR A 155 1.72 -26.06 -13.93
CA THR A 155 1.88 -27.20 -13.03
C THR A 155 3.00 -28.06 -13.61
N LEU A 156 4.12 -28.18 -12.89
CA LEU A 156 5.16 -29.11 -13.28
C LEU A 156 4.51 -30.50 -13.40
N PRO A 157 4.66 -31.21 -14.52
CA PRO A 157 4.26 -32.59 -14.58
C PRO A 157 5.10 -33.34 -13.55
N PHE A 158 4.43 -33.94 -12.56
CA PHE A 158 5.03 -34.85 -11.60
C PHE A 158 5.50 -36.14 -12.30
#